data_e881acbe0a97618ccb8879a66ee2d804
#
_entry.id   e881acbe0a97618ccb8879a66ee2d804
#
_cell.length_a   1.000
_cell.length_b   1.000
_cell.length_c   1.000
_cell.angle_alpha   90.00
_cell.angle_beta   90.00
_cell.angle_gamma   90.00
#
_symmetry.space_group_name_H-M   'P 1'
#
loop_
_entity.id
_entity.type
_entity.pdbx_description
1 polymer ?
#
loop_
_entity_poly.entity_id
_entity_poly.type
_entity_poly.pdbx_seq_one_letter_code
_entity_poly.pdbx_strand_id
1 'polypeptide(L)'
;MTTQNAITWPERYLPGTGDNFVSNEVIVTGLTAVQVWRFLADTSEWEGYYDNVADISFPEGGGPRLKDGLAFSFGTFGFPPLAALVTEFLTPADGVPGRLSWTAKQDGTPEERLDVLHAWLVEDLPGGRVRVLTQETQIGQPAAALADEHPNPMLNGHQAWLDGLISAARA
;
A
#
# COMPACT_ATOMS: atom_id res chain seq x y z
N MET A 1 12.68 -1.13 26.90
CA MET A 1 12.23 -2.00 25.79
C MET A 1 11.86 -1.10 24.62
N THR A 2 12.46 -1.30 23.45
CA THR A 2 12.16 -0.49 22.26
C THR A 2 11.11 -1.22 21.44
N THR A 3 9.97 -0.59 21.19
CA THR A 3 8.93 -1.12 20.30
C THR A 3 9.06 -0.49 18.92
N GLN A 4 8.91 -1.29 17.87
CA GLN A 4 8.79 -0.76 16.51
C GLN A 4 7.38 -0.21 16.29
N ASN A 5 7.27 0.78 15.42
CA ASN A 5 5.98 1.26 14.98
C ASN A 5 5.23 0.18 14.19
N ALA A 6 3.91 0.22 14.26
CA ALA A 6 3.03 -0.69 13.54
C ALA A 6 1.96 0.11 12.79
N ILE A 7 1.33 -0.55 11.82
CA ILE A 7 0.15 -0.02 11.14
C ILE A 7 -0.98 0.18 12.17
N THR A 8 -1.69 1.29 12.05
CA THR A 8 -2.90 1.55 12.84
C THR A 8 -4.11 1.09 12.01
N TRP A 9 -4.79 0.07 12.49
CA TRP A 9 -5.91 -0.55 11.78
C TRP A 9 -7.24 -0.02 12.27
N PRO A 10 -8.14 0.45 11.37
CA PRO A 10 -9.56 0.57 11.69
C PRO A 10 -10.15 -0.79 12.03
N GLU A 11 -11.10 -0.84 12.94
CA GLU A 11 -11.69 -2.09 13.45
C GLU A 11 -12.15 -3.03 12.33
N ARG A 12 -12.79 -2.48 11.30
CA ARG A 12 -13.30 -3.26 10.15
C ARG A 12 -12.21 -4.05 9.43
N TYR A 13 -10.97 -3.55 9.42
CA TYR A 13 -9.86 -4.11 8.64
C TYR A 13 -8.79 -4.77 9.50
N LEU A 14 -9.08 -5.07 10.75
CA LEU A 14 -8.10 -5.74 11.62
C LEU A 14 -7.57 -7.01 10.95
N PRO A 15 -6.24 -7.22 10.95
CA PRO A 15 -5.66 -8.45 10.41
C PRO A 15 -6.29 -9.70 11.00
N GLY A 16 -6.63 -10.65 10.13
CA GLY A 16 -7.27 -11.90 10.53
C GLY A 16 -8.79 -11.85 10.66
N THR A 17 -9.41 -10.68 10.47
CA THR A 17 -10.89 -10.55 10.47
C THR A 17 -11.48 -10.50 9.05
N GLY A 18 -10.64 -10.35 8.03
CA GLY A 18 -11.05 -10.36 6.62
C GLY A 18 -10.85 -11.71 5.96
N ASP A 19 -10.95 -11.74 4.65
CA ASP A 19 -10.87 -12.96 3.83
C ASP A 19 -9.46 -13.22 3.29
N ASN A 20 -8.64 -12.18 3.15
CA ASN A 20 -7.23 -12.27 2.78
C ASN A 20 -6.43 -11.21 3.53
N PHE A 21 -5.25 -11.60 4.00
CA PHE A 21 -4.29 -10.67 4.63
C PHE A 21 -2.89 -11.01 4.15
N VAL A 22 -2.15 -9.97 3.73
CA VAL A 22 -0.75 -10.10 3.37
C VAL A 22 0.09 -9.03 4.06
N SER A 23 1.34 -9.39 4.37
CA SER A 23 2.30 -8.50 5.03
C SER A 23 3.66 -8.66 4.37
N ASN A 24 4.22 -7.56 3.91
CA ASN A 24 5.53 -7.50 3.28
C ASN A 24 6.37 -6.43 3.97
N GLU A 25 7.63 -6.73 4.20
CA GLU A 25 8.54 -5.83 4.90
C GLU A 25 9.93 -5.89 4.30
N VAL A 26 10.63 -4.75 4.26
CA VAL A 26 12.05 -4.69 3.93
C VAL A 26 12.75 -3.70 4.84
N ILE A 27 13.98 -4.02 5.24
CA ILE A 27 14.90 -3.12 5.92
C ILE A 27 16.17 -3.03 5.08
N VAL A 28 16.50 -1.82 4.62
CA VAL A 28 17.64 -1.59 3.75
C VAL A 28 18.54 -0.48 4.28
N THR A 29 19.81 -0.53 3.90
CA THR A 29 20.81 0.49 4.24
C THR A 29 20.94 1.51 3.12
N GLY A 30 21.41 2.71 3.46
CA GLY A 30 21.77 3.73 2.48
C GLY A 30 20.61 4.54 1.92
N LEU A 31 19.42 4.41 2.50
CA LEU A 31 18.24 5.21 2.17
C LEU A 31 17.63 5.79 3.44
N THR A 32 16.89 6.88 3.26
CA THR A 32 16.06 7.49 4.31
C THR A 32 14.57 7.34 3.99
N ALA A 33 13.74 7.45 5.01
CA ALA A 33 12.29 7.43 4.85
C ALA A 33 11.80 8.49 3.86
N VAL A 34 12.36 9.69 3.90
CA VAL A 34 12.01 10.79 2.99
C VAL A 34 12.33 10.44 1.53
N GLN A 35 13.46 9.79 1.27
CA GLN A 35 13.83 9.37 -0.09
C GLN A 35 12.86 8.33 -0.65
N VAL A 36 12.47 7.36 0.16
CA VAL A 36 11.49 6.33 -0.24
C VAL A 36 10.09 6.95 -0.40
N TRP A 37 9.70 7.80 0.53
CA TRP A 37 8.37 8.41 0.56
C TRP A 37 8.02 9.17 -0.71
N ARG A 38 8.99 9.84 -1.30
CA ARG A 38 8.81 10.59 -2.55
C ARG A 38 8.18 9.72 -3.65
N PHE A 39 8.68 8.50 -3.81
CA PHE A 39 8.21 7.58 -4.86
C PHE A 39 6.90 6.87 -4.49
N LEU A 40 6.59 6.78 -3.21
CA LEU A 40 5.33 6.20 -2.74
C LEU A 40 4.18 7.22 -2.79
N ALA A 41 4.42 8.44 -2.34
CA ALA A 41 3.40 9.48 -2.23
C ALA A 41 3.00 10.11 -3.57
N ASP A 42 3.81 9.96 -4.60
CA ASP A 42 3.55 10.48 -5.94
C ASP A 42 3.17 9.34 -6.88
N THR A 43 1.89 9.23 -7.21
CA THR A 43 1.38 8.14 -8.05
C THR A 43 1.92 8.18 -9.49
N SER A 44 2.40 9.32 -9.95
CA SER A 44 3.02 9.42 -11.29
C SER A 44 4.33 8.64 -11.41
N GLU A 45 4.94 8.27 -10.29
CA GLU A 45 6.15 7.44 -10.25
C GLU A 45 5.84 5.93 -10.30
N TRP A 46 4.63 5.50 -9.92
CA TRP A 46 4.30 4.09 -9.69
C TRP A 46 4.50 3.20 -10.90
N GLU A 47 4.01 3.61 -12.07
CA GLU A 47 4.14 2.81 -13.30
C GLU A 47 5.60 2.68 -13.76
N GLY A 48 6.48 3.57 -13.32
CA GLY A 48 7.90 3.52 -13.64
C GLY A 48 8.67 2.42 -12.90
N TYR A 49 8.13 1.91 -11.80
CA TYR A 49 8.82 0.89 -10.99
C TYR A 49 7.94 -0.30 -10.59
N TYR A 50 6.66 -0.28 -10.90
CA TYR A 50 5.73 -1.36 -10.54
C TYR A 50 4.80 -1.69 -11.71
N ASP A 51 4.96 -2.86 -12.28
CA ASP A 51 4.26 -3.29 -13.51
C ASP A 51 2.78 -3.63 -13.27
N ASN A 52 2.39 -3.89 -12.03
CA ASN A 52 1.04 -4.35 -11.69
C ASN A 52 0.13 -3.19 -11.26
N VAL A 53 0.34 -2.01 -11.79
CA VAL A 53 -0.51 -0.85 -11.61
C VAL A 53 -0.73 -0.16 -12.96
N ALA A 54 -1.96 0.25 -13.22
CA ALA A 54 -2.34 0.92 -14.46
C ALA A 54 -3.58 1.79 -14.25
N ASP A 55 -3.85 2.65 -15.25
CA ASP A 55 -5.08 3.43 -15.32
C ASP A 55 -5.33 4.29 -14.08
N ILE A 56 -4.28 4.92 -13.55
CA ILE A 56 -4.39 5.81 -12.40
C ILE A 56 -5.17 7.05 -12.79
N SER A 57 -6.23 7.37 -12.04
CA SER A 57 -7.06 8.55 -12.28
C SER A 57 -7.53 9.19 -10.98
N PHE A 58 -7.92 10.46 -11.08
CA PHE A 58 -8.36 11.29 -9.96
C PHE A 58 -9.72 11.90 -10.33
N PRO A 59 -10.84 11.24 -10.00
CA PRO A 59 -12.17 11.65 -10.43
C PRO A 59 -12.58 13.03 -9.93
N GLU A 60 -12.03 13.47 -8.80
CA GLU A 60 -12.29 14.78 -8.20
C GLU A 60 -11.10 15.75 -8.38
N GLY A 61 -10.10 15.37 -9.17
CA GLY A 61 -8.84 16.11 -9.29
C GLY A 61 -7.94 15.93 -8.07
N GLY A 62 -6.93 16.76 -7.94
CA GLY A 62 -6.07 16.84 -6.76
C GLY A 62 -4.80 15.98 -6.78
N GLY A 63 -4.66 15.07 -7.75
CA GLY A 63 -3.44 14.30 -7.94
C GLY A 63 -2.35 15.05 -8.71
N PRO A 64 -1.20 14.40 -9.03
CA PRO A 64 -0.88 12.97 -8.77
C PRO A 64 -0.38 12.64 -7.36
N ARG A 65 -0.01 13.64 -6.54
CA ARG A 65 0.44 13.40 -5.17
C ARG A 65 -0.75 13.06 -4.28
N LEU A 66 -0.58 11.96 -3.52
CA LEU A 66 -1.57 11.56 -2.52
C LEU A 66 -1.58 12.55 -1.35
N LYS A 67 -2.74 12.68 -0.74
CA LYS A 67 -2.98 13.48 0.46
C LYS A 67 -4.20 12.92 1.19
N ASP A 68 -4.37 13.28 2.44
CA ASP A 68 -5.52 12.84 3.22
C ASP A 68 -6.85 13.22 2.55
N GLY A 69 -7.76 12.26 2.49
CA GLY A 69 -9.09 12.45 1.88
C GLY A 69 -9.13 12.47 0.35
N LEU A 70 -8.00 12.24 -0.33
CA LEU A 70 -7.97 12.23 -1.79
C LEU A 70 -8.63 10.96 -2.34
N ALA A 71 -9.59 11.14 -3.26
CA ALA A 71 -10.18 10.05 -4.02
C ALA A 71 -9.35 9.80 -5.29
N PHE A 72 -9.04 8.54 -5.56
CA PHE A 72 -8.33 8.12 -6.76
C PHE A 72 -8.78 6.73 -7.20
N SER A 73 -8.31 6.29 -8.34
CA SER A 73 -8.64 4.97 -8.89
C SER A 73 -7.43 4.43 -9.63
N PHE A 74 -7.22 3.12 -9.56
CA PHE A 74 -6.20 2.43 -10.34
C PHE A 74 -6.55 0.96 -10.53
N GLY A 75 -6.10 0.38 -11.63
CA GLY A 75 -6.22 -1.04 -11.91
C GLY A 75 -5.01 -1.80 -11.38
N THR A 76 -5.24 -2.97 -10.83
CA THR A 76 -4.20 -3.86 -10.33
C THR A 76 -4.67 -5.32 -10.34
N PHE A 77 -3.74 -6.26 -10.51
CA PHE A 77 -4.00 -7.71 -10.51
C PHE A 77 -5.09 -8.17 -11.49
N GLY A 78 -5.28 -7.43 -12.59
CA GLY A 78 -6.30 -7.75 -13.58
C GLY A 78 -7.74 -7.43 -13.14
N PHE A 79 -7.94 -6.85 -11.95
CA PHE A 79 -9.23 -6.35 -11.53
C PHE A 79 -9.56 -5.04 -12.27
N PRO A 80 -10.85 -4.75 -12.49
CA PRO A 80 -11.27 -3.41 -12.90
C PRO A 80 -10.74 -2.35 -11.91
N PRO A 81 -10.52 -1.09 -12.36
CA PRO A 81 -10.09 -0.03 -11.46
C PRO A 81 -10.99 0.09 -10.22
N LEU A 82 -10.38 0.05 -9.05
CA LEU A 82 -11.07 0.16 -7.77
C LEU A 82 -11.19 1.63 -7.36
N ALA A 83 -12.31 1.98 -6.75
CA ALA A 83 -12.50 3.30 -6.15
C ALA A 83 -11.73 3.37 -4.83
N ALA A 84 -10.67 4.17 -4.81
CA ALA A 84 -9.80 4.32 -3.65
C ALA A 84 -9.99 5.69 -2.96
N LEU A 85 -9.81 5.69 -1.65
CA LEU A 85 -9.85 6.88 -0.82
C LEU A 85 -8.71 6.85 0.19
N VAL A 86 -7.85 7.87 0.19
CA VAL A 86 -6.78 8.00 1.19
C VAL A 86 -7.40 8.30 2.55
N THR A 87 -7.14 7.43 3.52
CA THR A 87 -7.69 7.51 4.88
C THR A 87 -6.66 7.93 5.93
N GLU A 88 -5.37 7.80 5.61
CA GLU A 88 -4.28 8.26 6.46
C GLU A 88 -3.14 8.76 5.56
N PHE A 89 -2.59 9.93 5.86
CA PHE A 89 -1.43 10.47 5.17
C PHE A 89 -0.60 11.31 6.14
N LEU A 90 0.56 10.80 6.51
CA LEU A 90 1.53 11.47 7.38
C LEU A 90 2.91 11.36 6.74
N THR A 91 3.45 12.50 6.32
CA THR A 91 4.80 12.56 5.72
C THR A 91 5.87 12.23 6.78
N PRO A 92 6.87 11.40 6.47
CA PRO A 92 7.94 11.11 7.41
C PRO A 92 8.75 12.37 7.72
N ALA A 93 9.15 12.49 8.98
CA ALA A 93 10.01 13.55 9.48
C ALA A 93 10.98 12.95 10.51
N ASP A 94 11.87 13.76 11.06
CA ASP A 94 12.81 13.30 12.08
C ASP A 94 12.05 12.73 13.29
N GLY A 95 12.28 11.45 13.57
CA GLY A 95 11.61 10.73 14.65
C GLY A 95 10.12 10.41 14.42
N VAL A 96 9.58 10.70 13.23
CA VAL A 96 8.18 10.47 12.88
C VAL A 96 8.10 9.58 11.65
N PRO A 97 7.44 8.40 11.74
CA PRO A 97 7.27 7.54 10.56
C PRO A 97 6.32 8.14 9.54
N GLY A 98 6.57 7.88 8.27
CA GLY A 98 5.59 8.11 7.22
C GLY A 98 4.47 7.06 7.30
N ARG A 99 3.23 7.50 7.13
CA ARG A 99 2.03 6.64 7.16
C ARG A 99 1.13 6.97 5.98
N LEU A 100 0.78 5.97 5.22
CA LEU A 100 -0.13 6.10 4.10
C LEU A 100 -1.06 4.90 4.09
N SER A 101 -2.36 5.15 4.10
CA SER A 101 -3.36 4.10 3.95
C SER A 101 -4.48 4.57 3.03
N TRP A 102 -5.03 3.65 2.25
CA TRP A 102 -6.24 3.91 1.49
C TRP A 102 -7.17 2.71 1.53
N THR A 103 -8.46 3.00 1.48
CA THR A 103 -9.47 1.98 1.15
C THR A 103 -9.59 1.86 -0.35
N ALA A 104 -9.91 0.68 -0.84
CA ALA A 104 -10.22 0.47 -2.25
C ALA A 104 -11.42 -0.48 -2.34
N LYS A 105 -12.41 -0.12 -3.12
CA LYS A 105 -13.69 -0.83 -3.15
C LYS A 105 -14.14 -1.12 -4.57
N GLN A 106 -14.72 -2.30 -4.77
CA GLN A 106 -15.46 -2.69 -5.95
C GLN A 106 -16.84 -3.13 -5.50
N ASP A 107 -17.87 -2.47 -6.02
CA ASP A 107 -19.26 -2.85 -5.82
C ASP A 107 -19.68 -3.96 -6.80
N GLY A 108 -20.84 -4.54 -6.59
CA GLY A 108 -21.40 -5.56 -7.47
C GLY A 108 -22.11 -6.67 -6.69
N THR A 109 -22.21 -7.82 -7.33
CA THR A 109 -22.75 -9.02 -6.69
C THR A 109 -21.81 -9.53 -5.59
N PRO A 110 -22.24 -10.44 -4.71
CA PRO A 110 -21.36 -11.04 -3.70
C PRO A 110 -20.06 -11.61 -4.28
N GLU A 111 -20.11 -12.16 -5.51
CA GLU A 111 -18.98 -12.74 -6.22
C GLU A 111 -18.00 -11.69 -6.75
N GLU A 112 -18.44 -10.43 -6.87
CA GLU A 112 -17.66 -9.34 -7.44
C GLU A 112 -17.16 -8.36 -6.37
N ARG A 113 -17.87 -8.23 -5.25
CA ARG A 113 -17.57 -7.23 -4.22
C ARG A 113 -16.21 -7.45 -3.59
N LEU A 114 -15.46 -6.36 -3.48
CA LEU A 114 -14.17 -6.33 -2.83
C LEU A 114 -14.05 -5.04 -2.00
N ASP A 115 -13.60 -5.18 -0.76
CA ASP A 115 -13.37 -4.06 0.16
C ASP A 115 -12.00 -4.25 0.82
N VAL A 116 -11.11 -3.29 0.61
CA VAL A 116 -9.69 -3.41 0.91
C VAL A 116 -9.22 -2.20 1.71
N LEU A 117 -8.33 -2.43 2.67
CA LEU A 117 -7.47 -1.37 3.20
C LEU A 117 -6.02 -1.77 2.98
N HIS A 118 -5.30 -0.94 2.23
CA HIS A 118 -3.87 -1.07 1.97
C HIS A 118 -3.11 -0.01 2.75
N ALA A 119 -2.17 -0.44 3.56
CA ALA A 119 -1.44 0.42 4.48
C ALA A 119 0.08 0.32 4.31
N TRP A 120 0.75 1.47 4.42
CA TRP A 120 2.20 1.63 4.34
C TRP A 120 2.74 2.35 5.57
N LEU A 121 3.88 1.87 6.06
CA LEU A 121 4.68 2.51 7.11
C LEU A 121 6.11 2.62 6.61
N VAL A 122 6.67 3.82 6.64
CA VAL A 122 8.04 4.09 6.20
C VAL A 122 8.77 4.82 7.33
N GLU A 123 9.80 4.21 7.91
CA GLU A 123 10.50 4.80 9.04
C GLU A 123 12.02 4.63 8.97
N ASP A 124 12.72 5.67 9.42
CA ASP A 124 14.16 5.59 9.63
C ASP A 124 14.49 4.74 10.87
N LEU A 125 15.48 3.89 10.73
CA LEU A 125 16.03 3.08 11.80
C LEU A 125 17.48 3.52 12.12
N PRO A 126 17.99 3.25 13.33
CA PRO A 126 19.38 3.53 13.66
C PRO A 126 20.36 2.86 12.69
N GLY A 127 21.48 3.51 12.41
CA GLY A 127 22.53 2.97 11.56
C GLY A 127 22.33 3.22 10.07
N GLY A 128 21.63 4.28 9.68
CA GLY A 128 21.43 4.65 8.27
C GLY A 128 20.58 3.65 7.50
N ARG A 129 19.56 3.12 8.12
CA ARG A 129 18.63 2.15 7.55
C ARG A 129 17.22 2.73 7.47
N VAL A 130 16.44 2.23 6.54
CA VAL A 130 15.01 2.49 6.45
C VAL A 130 14.24 1.18 6.48
N ARG A 131 13.13 1.18 7.21
CA ARG A 131 12.15 0.09 7.22
C ARG A 131 10.92 0.50 6.43
N VAL A 132 10.50 -0.34 5.49
CA VAL A 132 9.26 -0.17 4.75
C VAL A 132 8.38 -1.39 4.98
N LEU A 133 7.22 -1.16 5.56
CA LEU A 133 6.21 -2.17 5.83
C LEU A 133 4.98 -1.85 5.00
N THR A 134 4.45 -2.84 4.30
CA THR A 134 3.15 -2.74 3.64
C THR A 134 2.28 -3.94 4.01
N GLN A 135 1.04 -3.65 4.38
CA GLN A 135 0.08 -4.65 4.79
C GLN A 135 -1.28 -4.36 4.15
N GLU A 136 -2.02 -5.40 3.84
CA GLU A 136 -3.33 -5.26 3.24
C GLU A 136 -4.30 -6.27 3.81
N THR A 137 -5.47 -5.79 4.23
CA THR A 137 -6.63 -6.61 4.57
C THR A 137 -7.65 -6.49 3.45
N GLN A 138 -8.12 -7.62 2.96
CA GLN A 138 -9.12 -7.71 1.91
C GLN A 138 -10.36 -8.47 2.39
N ILE A 139 -11.53 -7.98 2.04
CA ILE A 139 -12.83 -8.53 2.42
C ILE A 139 -13.64 -8.79 1.15
N GLY A 140 -14.16 -9.98 1.00
CA GLY A 140 -15.02 -10.39 -0.11
C GLY A 140 -14.64 -11.74 -0.72
N GLN A 141 -15.53 -12.30 -1.53
CA GLN A 141 -15.26 -13.59 -2.19
C GLN A 141 -14.03 -13.57 -3.10
N PRO A 142 -13.78 -12.51 -3.90
CA PRO A 142 -12.54 -12.43 -4.67
C PRO A 142 -11.28 -12.48 -3.79
N ALA A 143 -11.32 -11.91 -2.61
CA ALA A 143 -10.22 -11.97 -1.65
C ALA A 143 -10.00 -13.38 -1.11
N ALA A 144 -11.08 -14.09 -0.75
CA ALA A 144 -11.01 -15.48 -0.31
C ALA A 144 -10.39 -16.38 -1.39
N ALA A 145 -10.75 -16.17 -2.65
CA ALA A 145 -10.18 -16.91 -3.77
C ALA A 145 -8.66 -16.68 -3.90
N LEU A 146 -8.19 -15.45 -3.69
CA LEU A 146 -6.75 -15.14 -3.70
C LEU A 146 -6.02 -15.79 -2.51
N ALA A 147 -6.66 -15.85 -1.34
CA ALA A 147 -6.07 -16.48 -0.17
C ALA A 147 -5.88 -18.00 -0.34
N ASP A 148 -6.71 -18.64 -1.15
CA ASP A 148 -6.62 -20.07 -1.45
C ASP A 148 -5.53 -20.41 -2.48
N GLU A 149 -5.00 -19.42 -3.18
CA GLU A 149 -3.90 -19.63 -4.13
C GLU A 149 -2.55 -19.75 -3.41
N HIS A 150 -1.71 -20.65 -3.89
CA HIS A 150 -0.35 -20.85 -3.36
C HIS A 150 0.69 -20.85 -4.49
N PRO A 151 1.58 -19.83 -4.56
CA PRO A 151 1.70 -18.69 -3.63
C PRO A 151 0.53 -17.72 -3.74
N ASN A 152 0.25 -17.01 -2.64
CA ASN A 152 -0.77 -15.94 -2.63
C ASN A 152 -0.34 -14.81 -3.57
N PRO A 153 -1.13 -14.48 -4.62
CA PRO A 153 -0.74 -13.48 -5.61
C PRO A 153 -0.54 -12.09 -5.03
N MET A 154 -1.28 -11.73 -3.98
CA MET A 154 -1.16 -10.43 -3.33
C MET A 154 0.17 -10.30 -2.58
N LEU A 155 0.61 -11.39 -1.93
CA LEU A 155 1.91 -11.41 -1.25
C LEU A 155 3.04 -11.18 -2.24
N ASN A 156 3.02 -11.88 -3.36
CA ASN A 156 4.04 -11.75 -4.40
C ASN A 156 3.98 -10.39 -5.11
N GLY A 157 2.78 -9.89 -5.39
CA GLY A 157 2.59 -8.59 -6.02
C GLY A 157 3.08 -7.44 -5.13
N HIS A 158 2.78 -7.47 -3.86
CA HIS A 158 3.25 -6.44 -2.92
C HIS A 158 4.75 -6.52 -2.69
N GLN A 159 5.35 -7.71 -2.75
CA GLN A 159 6.81 -7.83 -2.72
C GLN A 159 7.45 -7.17 -3.94
N ALA A 160 6.88 -7.37 -5.11
CA ALA A 160 7.34 -6.70 -6.33
C ALA A 160 7.20 -5.17 -6.23
N TRP A 161 6.13 -4.67 -5.61
CA TRP A 161 5.97 -3.24 -5.34
C TRP A 161 7.07 -2.70 -4.42
N LEU A 162 7.32 -3.39 -3.29
CA LEU A 162 8.42 -3.03 -2.38
C LEU A 162 9.78 -3.00 -3.09
N ASP A 163 10.09 -4.05 -3.83
CA ASP A 163 11.38 -4.18 -4.52
C ASP A 163 11.56 -3.06 -5.55
N GLY A 164 10.51 -2.75 -6.31
CA GLY A 164 10.51 -1.65 -7.27
C GLY A 164 10.65 -0.29 -6.61
N LEU A 165 9.93 -0.05 -5.52
CA LEU A 165 10.01 1.18 -4.74
C LEU A 165 11.42 1.44 -4.21
N ILE A 166 12.06 0.43 -3.64
CA ILE A 166 13.43 0.54 -3.14
C ILE A 166 14.42 0.79 -4.29
N SER A 167 14.26 0.08 -5.40
CA SER A 167 15.09 0.28 -6.59
C SER A 167 14.96 1.70 -7.13
N ALA A 168 13.75 2.24 -7.22
CA ALA A 168 13.49 3.62 -7.64
C ALA A 168 14.14 4.64 -6.70
N ALA A 169 14.04 4.44 -5.40
CA ALA A 169 14.62 5.33 -4.40
C ALA A 169 16.16 5.37 -4.44
N ARG A 170 16.79 4.31 -4.93
CA ARG A 170 18.27 4.21 -5.08
C ARG A 170 18.80 4.78 -6.38
N ALA A 171 17.94 4.99 -7.34
CA ALA A 171 18.34 5.45 -8.67
C ALA A 171 18.75 6.94 -8.69
#